data_ae7f1289a2c4cb7aa2a0d76f801c1861
#
_entry.id   ae7f1289a2c4cb7aa2a0d76f801c1861
#
_cell.length_a   1.000
_cell.length_b   1.000
_cell.length_c   1.000
_cell.angle_alpha   90.00
_cell.angle_beta   90.00
_cell.angle_gamma   90.00
#
_symmetry.space_group_name_H-M   'P 1'
#
loop_
_entity.id
_entity.type
_entity.pdbx_description
1 polymer ?
#
loop_
_entity_poly.entity_id
_entity_poly.type
_entity_poly.pdbx_seq_one_letter_code
_entity_poly.pdbx_strand_id
1 'polypeptide(L)'
;MPRAATIVDLGSGAGLPGLVLALMLPASTVTLLESMARRASFLAECVSQLGLTNASVLRARAEDEAGKLGADVVTARAVAPLDRLAVLAAGLARPGGLVLAIKGDGAADELRAARPVLRRLGARNASVVRAGSDRVGAVATVVRFTIAGTRREAGSQRGAGSRRTG
;
A
#
# COMPACT_ATOMS: atom_id res chain seq x y z
N MET A 1 1.56 3.05 21.27
CA MET A 1 1.04 3.88 20.18
C MET A 1 1.57 3.32 18.87
N PRO A 2 0.76 3.09 17.84
CA PRO A 2 1.29 2.72 16.52
C PRO A 2 2.18 3.88 16.03
N ARG A 3 3.32 3.55 15.43
CA ARG A 3 4.18 4.54 14.78
C ARG A 3 3.36 5.22 13.68
N ALA A 4 3.54 6.53 13.52
CA ALA A 4 3.01 7.26 12.37
C ALA A 4 3.46 6.57 11.08
N ALA A 5 2.53 6.29 10.18
CA ALA A 5 2.77 5.62 8.91
C ALA A 5 2.22 6.44 7.76
N THR A 6 2.87 6.37 6.60
CA THR A 6 2.31 6.84 5.34
C THR A 6 1.49 5.71 4.72
N ILE A 7 0.21 5.95 4.48
CA ILE A 7 -0.74 4.97 3.96
C ILE A 7 -1.27 5.46 2.62
N VAL A 8 -1.26 4.61 1.61
CA VAL A 8 -1.97 4.85 0.34
C VAL A 8 -3.13 3.89 0.24
N ASP A 9 -4.34 4.41 0.08
CA ASP A 9 -5.53 3.62 -0.24
C ASP A 9 -5.71 3.62 -1.76
N LEU A 10 -5.34 2.52 -2.38
CA LEU A 10 -5.35 2.34 -3.82
C LEU A 10 -6.76 2.07 -4.33
N GLY A 11 -7.26 2.97 -5.18
CA GLY A 11 -8.62 2.90 -5.72
C GLY A 11 -9.67 3.12 -4.63
N SER A 12 -9.55 4.21 -3.90
CA SER A 12 -10.35 4.51 -2.69
C SER A 12 -11.87 4.47 -2.89
N GLY A 13 -12.36 4.74 -4.09
CA GLY A 13 -13.77 4.60 -4.44
C GLY A 13 -14.70 5.39 -3.53
N ALA A 14 -15.44 4.69 -2.66
CA ALA A 14 -16.32 5.27 -1.65
C ALA A 14 -15.60 5.60 -0.32
N GLY A 15 -14.26 5.56 -0.30
CA GLY A 15 -13.45 5.91 0.86
C GLY A 15 -13.16 4.77 1.84
N LEU A 16 -13.44 3.54 1.47
CA LEU A 16 -13.23 2.38 2.33
C LEU A 16 -12.12 1.46 1.78
N PRO A 17 -11.04 1.21 2.56
CA PRO A 17 -10.89 1.53 3.99
C PRO A 17 -10.26 2.90 4.32
N GLY A 18 -9.81 3.71 3.34
CA GLY A 18 -8.94 4.86 3.54
C GLY A 18 -9.47 5.91 4.52
N LEU A 19 -10.73 6.36 4.39
CA LEU A 19 -11.32 7.32 5.32
C LEU A 19 -11.41 6.78 6.75
N VAL A 20 -11.75 5.49 6.90
CA VAL A 20 -11.81 4.84 8.22
C VAL A 20 -10.41 4.76 8.83
N LEU A 21 -9.40 4.45 8.03
CA LEU A 21 -8.01 4.43 8.51
C LEU A 21 -7.55 5.82 8.94
N ALA A 22 -7.93 6.89 8.22
CA ALA A 22 -7.61 8.25 8.62
C ALA A 22 -8.24 8.64 9.96
N LEU A 23 -9.50 8.26 10.17
CA LEU A 23 -10.20 8.48 11.45
C LEU A 23 -9.57 7.71 12.61
N MET A 24 -9.21 6.45 12.39
CA MET A 24 -8.68 5.56 13.44
C MET A 24 -7.21 5.79 13.76
N LEU A 25 -6.45 6.35 12.83
CA LEU A 25 -4.99 6.50 12.91
C LEU A 25 -4.57 7.96 12.74
N PRO A 26 -4.94 8.86 13.65
CA PRO A 26 -4.70 10.31 13.48
C PRO A 26 -3.22 10.69 13.38
N ALA A 27 -2.31 9.84 13.85
CA ALA A 27 -0.87 10.05 13.73
C ALA A 27 -0.29 9.59 12.36
N SER A 28 -1.09 8.93 11.52
CA SER A 28 -0.69 8.46 10.19
C SER A 28 -1.19 9.41 9.11
N THR A 29 -0.47 9.52 8.00
CA THR A 29 -0.92 10.26 6.82
C THR A 29 -1.57 9.28 5.82
N VAL A 30 -2.77 9.60 5.34
CA VAL A 30 -3.52 8.75 4.40
C VAL A 30 -3.71 9.47 3.07
N THR A 31 -3.22 8.88 1.99
CA THR A 31 -3.49 9.33 0.62
C THR A 31 -4.59 8.46 0.01
N LEU A 32 -5.72 9.07 -0.33
CA LEU A 32 -6.84 8.43 -1.02
C LEU A 32 -6.59 8.55 -2.53
N LEU A 33 -6.06 7.49 -3.14
CA LEU A 33 -5.73 7.47 -4.57
C LEU A 33 -6.93 6.98 -5.39
N GLU A 34 -7.49 7.86 -6.22
CA GLU A 34 -8.67 7.57 -7.03
C GLU A 34 -8.55 8.24 -8.42
N SER A 35 -8.76 7.49 -9.47
CA SER A 35 -8.60 7.99 -10.85
C SER A 35 -9.85 8.70 -11.40
N MET A 36 -11.04 8.35 -10.91
CA MET A 36 -12.30 8.91 -11.40
C MET A 36 -12.61 10.26 -10.75
N ALA A 37 -12.75 11.32 -11.55
CA ALA A 37 -13.00 12.68 -11.08
C ALA A 37 -14.18 12.77 -10.09
N ARG A 38 -15.33 12.16 -10.41
CA ARG A 38 -16.51 12.20 -9.56
C ARG A 38 -16.27 11.58 -8.18
N ARG A 39 -15.54 10.44 -8.13
CA ARG A 39 -15.20 9.79 -6.86
C ARG A 39 -14.17 10.58 -6.07
N ALA A 40 -13.16 11.15 -6.76
CA ALA A 40 -12.18 12.00 -6.10
C ALA A 40 -12.83 13.26 -5.49
N SER A 41 -13.79 13.89 -6.18
CA SER A 41 -14.56 15.02 -5.62
C SER A 41 -15.37 14.61 -4.39
N PHE A 42 -16.06 13.47 -4.45
CA PHE A 42 -16.79 12.92 -3.31
C PHE A 42 -15.86 12.66 -2.10
N LEU A 43 -14.69 12.07 -2.34
CA LEU A 43 -13.70 11.84 -1.28
C LEU A 43 -13.19 13.15 -0.66
N ALA A 44 -12.93 14.18 -1.48
CA ALA A 44 -12.52 15.49 -1.00
C ALA A 44 -13.59 16.15 -0.12
N GLU A 45 -14.85 16.01 -0.51
CA GLU A 45 -15.99 16.45 0.31
C GLU A 45 -16.06 15.69 1.63
N CYS A 46 -15.91 14.36 1.63
CA CYS A 46 -15.86 13.56 2.85
C CYS A 46 -14.70 13.97 3.77
N VAL A 47 -13.51 14.17 3.24
CA VAL A 47 -12.33 14.62 4.01
C VAL A 47 -12.63 15.96 4.69
N SER A 48 -13.23 16.90 3.95
CA SER A 48 -13.61 18.21 4.47
C SER A 48 -14.68 18.12 5.55
N GLN A 49 -15.78 17.42 5.29
CA GLN A 49 -16.90 17.28 6.23
C GLN A 49 -16.51 16.55 7.52
N LEU A 50 -15.62 15.57 7.42
CA LEU A 50 -15.11 14.84 8.59
C LEU A 50 -13.97 15.56 9.31
N GLY A 51 -13.51 16.70 8.81
CA GLY A 51 -12.42 17.48 9.40
C GLY A 51 -11.09 16.71 9.44
N LEU A 52 -10.82 15.83 8.48
CA LEU A 52 -9.62 15.00 8.47
C LEU A 52 -8.41 15.82 8.02
N THR A 53 -7.52 16.15 8.96
CA THR A 53 -6.27 16.89 8.68
C THR A 53 -5.14 16.00 8.22
N ASN A 54 -5.28 14.67 8.39
CA ASN A 54 -4.29 13.65 8.06
C ASN A 54 -4.64 12.85 6.81
N ALA A 55 -5.69 13.25 6.08
CA ALA A 55 -6.08 12.62 4.81
C ALA A 55 -6.00 13.60 3.64
N SER A 56 -5.54 13.14 2.50
CA SER A 56 -5.53 13.87 1.24
C SER A 56 -6.04 13.02 0.10
N VAL A 57 -6.67 13.66 -0.90
CA VAL A 57 -7.16 12.97 -2.10
C VAL A 57 -6.20 13.24 -3.25
N LEU A 58 -5.69 12.18 -3.86
CA LEU A 58 -4.87 12.24 -5.06
C LEU A 58 -5.65 11.68 -6.24
N ARG A 59 -6.07 12.56 -7.16
CA ARG A 59 -6.73 12.16 -8.40
C ARG A 59 -5.68 11.78 -9.43
N ALA A 60 -5.32 10.49 -9.49
CA ALA A 60 -4.37 9.96 -10.46
C ALA A 60 -4.63 8.46 -10.72
N ARG A 61 -4.02 7.93 -11.77
CA ARG A 61 -3.89 6.48 -11.94
C ARG A 61 -2.71 5.97 -11.13
N ALA A 62 -2.82 4.77 -10.59
CA ALA A 62 -1.75 4.17 -9.79
C ALA A 62 -0.45 3.99 -10.57
N GLU A 63 -0.56 3.69 -11.85
CA GLU A 63 0.56 3.54 -12.78
C GLU A 63 1.38 4.83 -12.91
N ASP A 64 0.69 5.99 -12.92
CA ASP A 64 1.31 7.31 -13.07
C ASP A 64 2.04 7.75 -11.80
N GLU A 65 1.70 7.16 -10.65
CA GLU A 65 2.27 7.47 -9.34
C GLU A 65 3.35 6.46 -8.89
N ALA A 66 3.68 5.52 -9.76
CA ALA A 66 4.71 4.53 -9.46
C ALA A 66 6.07 5.18 -9.15
N GLY A 67 6.67 4.80 -8.02
CA GLY A 67 7.95 5.31 -7.55
C GLY A 67 7.91 6.69 -6.88
N LYS A 68 6.74 7.36 -6.80
CA LYS A 68 6.63 8.72 -6.26
C LYS A 68 6.17 8.77 -4.80
N LEU A 69 5.28 7.86 -4.38
CA LEU A 69 4.62 7.96 -3.06
C LEU A 69 5.40 7.29 -1.93
N GLY A 70 6.06 6.16 -2.18
CA GLY A 70 6.91 5.49 -1.20
C GLY A 70 6.21 5.14 0.12
N ALA A 71 4.98 4.62 0.05
CA ALA A 71 4.14 4.36 1.20
C ALA A 71 4.66 3.24 2.11
N ASP A 72 4.53 3.41 3.43
CA ASP A 72 4.74 2.35 4.42
C ASP A 72 3.73 1.22 4.27
N VAL A 73 2.48 1.60 3.98
CA VAL A 73 1.36 0.67 3.80
C VAL A 73 0.56 1.05 2.56
N VAL A 74 0.27 0.08 1.71
CA VAL A 74 -0.71 0.23 0.62
C VAL A 74 -1.90 -0.66 0.93
N THR A 75 -3.10 -0.07 1.01
CA THR A 75 -4.36 -0.80 1.12
C THR A 75 -5.09 -0.80 -0.21
N ALA A 76 -5.89 -1.82 -0.46
CA ALA A 76 -6.77 -1.86 -1.62
C ALA A 76 -7.99 -2.75 -1.35
N ARG A 77 -9.14 -2.36 -1.89
CA ARG A 77 -10.38 -3.14 -1.84
C ARG A 77 -11.05 -3.16 -3.22
N ALA A 78 -11.31 -4.36 -3.74
CA ALA A 78 -12.06 -4.56 -5.00
C ALA A 78 -11.51 -3.79 -6.23
N VAL A 79 -10.20 -3.57 -6.30
CA VAL A 79 -9.56 -2.80 -7.38
C VAL A 79 -9.31 -3.65 -8.62
N ALA A 80 -8.72 -4.84 -8.44
CA ALA A 80 -8.30 -5.74 -9.52
C ALA A 80 -8.04 -7.15 -8.97
N PRO A 81 -7.87 -8.18 -9.84
CA PRO A 81 -7.26 -9.44 -9.45
C PRO A 81 -5.89 -9.22 -8.79
N LEU A 82 -5.51 -10.12 -7.89
CA LEU A 82 -4.36 -9.92 -7.01
C LEU A 82 -3.01 -9.77 -7.75
N ASP A 83 -2.84 -10.44 -8.87
CA ASP A 83 -1.63 -10.34 -9.71
C ASP A 83 -1.43 -8.92 -10.24
N ARG A 84 -2.47 -8.32 -10.80
CA ARG A 84 -2.44 -6.93 -11.28
C ARG A 84 -2.33 -5.93 -10.11
N LEU A 85 -3.11 -6.14 -9.06
CA LEU A 85 -3.07 -5.30 -7.86
C LEU A 85 -1.66 -5.28 -7.24
N ALA A 86 -0.98 -6.42 -7.18
CA ALA A 86 0.36 -6.52 -6.63
C ALA A 86 1.37 -5.65 -7.40
N VAL A 87 1.26 -5.57 -8.72
CA VAL A 87 2.12 -4.70 -9.54
C VAL A 87 1.87 -3.23 -9.22
N LEU A 88 0.60 -2.81 -9.18
CA LEU A 88 0.23 -1.43 -8.85
C LEU A 88 0.70 -1.05 -7.44
N ALA A 89 0.40 -1.89 -6.45
CA ALA A 89 0.77 -1.65 -5.06
C ALA A 89 2.30 -1.61 -4.86
N ALA A 90 3.04 -2.45 -5.58
CA ALA A 90 4.50 -2.42 -5.53
C ALA A 90 5.10 -1.11 -6.03
N GLY A 91 4.47 -0.46 -7.02
CA GLY A 91 4.86 0.86 -7.51
C GLY A 91 4.61 1.98 -6.49
N LEU A 92 3.64 1.82 -5.59
CA LEU A 92 3.25 2.83 -4.61
C LEU A 92 3.95 2.67 -3.26
N ALA A 93 4.33 1.44 -2.91
CA ALA A 93 4.98 1.11 -1.65
C ALA A 93 6.48 1.43 -1.68
N ARG A 94 7.03 1.83 -0.53
CA ARG A 94 8.48 1.86 -0.36
C ARG A 94 9.08 0.44 -0.27
N PRO A 95 10.38 0.29 -0.45
CA PRO A 95 11.08 -0.93 -0.09
C PRO A 95 10.79 -1.37 1.36
N GLY A 96 10.34 -2.60 1.54
CA GLY A 96 9.89 -3.12 2.84
C GLY A 96 8.44 -2.74 3.21
N GLY A 97 7.75 -1.96 2.37
CA GLY A 97 6.36 -1.55 2.60
C GLY A 97 5.39 -2.73 2.59
N LEU A 98 4.34 -2.61 3.37
CA LEU A 98 3.29 -3.62 3.55
C LEU A 98 2.14 -3.39 2.59
N VAL A 99 1.69 -4.43 1.91
CA VAL A 99 0.45 -4.40 1.10
C VAL A 99 -0.63 -5.21 1.80
N LEU A 100 -1.83 -4.63 1.89
CA LEU A 100 -3.03 -5.20 2.49
C LEU A 100 -4.18 -5.16 1.47
N ALA A 101 -4.42 -6.26 0.78
CA ALA A 101 -5.50 -6.38 -0.19
C ALA A 101 -6.73 -7.03 0.46
N ILE A 102 -7.80 -6.27 0.63
CA ILE A 102 -9.08 -6.79 1.12
C ILE A 102 -9.75 -7.56 -0.01
N LYS A 103 -10.03 -8.84 0.24
CA LYS A 103 -10.55 -9.81 -0.72
C LYS A 103 -11.76 -10.55 -0.16
N GLY A 104 -12.47 -11.25 -1.04
CA GLY A 104 -13.55 -12.17 -0.66
C GLY A 104 -13.05 -13.59 -0.41
N ASP A 105 -13.97 -14.54 -0.52
CA ASP A 105 -13.72 -15.96 -0.24
C ASP A 105 -12.68 -16.61 -1.15
N GLY A 106 -12.50 -16.10 -2.37
CA GLY A 106 -11.48 -16.55 -3.33
C GLY A 106 -10.04 -16.11 -3.04
N ALA A 107 -9.77 -15.47 -1.92
CA ALA A 107 -8.45 -14.89 -1.59
C ALA A 107 -7.29 -15.89 -1.67
N ALA A 108 -7.51 -17.13 -1.24
CA ALA A 108 -6.49 -18.18 -1.27
C ALA A 108 -6.15 -18.59 -2.70
N ASP A 109 -7.14 -18.68 -3.59
CA ASP A 109 -6.95 -19.03 -4.99
C ASP A 109 -6.30 -17.87 -5.75
N GLU A 110 -6.73 -16.65 -5.50
CA GLU A 110 -6.07 -15.46 -6.05
C GLU A 110 -4.59 -15.37 -5.62
N LEU A 111 -4.30 -15.65 -4.34
CA LEU A 111 -2.92 -15.69 -3.85
C LEU A 111 -2.09 -16.76 -4.56
N ARG A 112 -2.67 -17.93 -4.77
CA ARG A 112 -2.01 -19.03 -5.49
C ARG A 112 -1.70 -18.64 -6.94
N ALA A 113 -2.68 -18.06 -7.63
CA ALA A 113 -2.52 -17.58 -9.01
C ALA A 113 -1.49 -16.44 -9.13
N ALA A 114 -1.46 -15.52 -8.15
CA ALA A 114 -0.55 -14.38 -8.15
C ALA A 114 0.91 -14.72 -7.75
N ARG A 115 1.20 -15.92 -7.26
CA ARG A 115 2.55 -16.33 -6.81
C ARG A 115 3.68 -16.04 -7.80
N PRO A 116 3.53 -16.28 -9.13
CA PRO A 116 4.59 -15.96 -10.10
C PRO A 116 4.90 -14.46 -10.14
N VAL A 117 3.86 -13.61 -10.10
CA VAL A 117 4.00 -12.15 -10.09
C VAL A 117 4.63 -11.68 -8.79
N LEU A 118 4.15 -12.17 -7.64
CA LEU A 118 4.71 -11.84 -6.32
C LEU A 118 6.20 -12.18 -6.22
N ARG A 119 6.62 -13.34 -6.76
CA ARG A 119 8.04 -13.71 -6.82
C ARG A 119 8.85 -12.72 -7.66
N ARG A 120 8.35 -12.34 -8.85
CA ARG A 120 9.00 -11.34 -9.72
C ARG A 120 9.18 -9.98 -9.04
N LEU A 121 8.19 -9.56 -8.26
CA LEU A 121 8.23 -8.33 -7.47
C LEU A 121 9.11 -8.45 -6.21
N GLY A 122 9.68 -9.62 -5.94
CA GLY A 122 10.41 -9.89 -4.72
C GLY A 122 9.54 -9.84 -3.46
N ALA A 123 8.23 -10.02 -3.59
CA ALA A 123 7.31 -9.98 -2.46
C ALA A 123 7.63 -11.12 -1.46
N ARG A 124 7.53 -10.80 -0.17
CA ARG A 124 7.81 -11.72 0.94
C ARG A 124 6.62 -11.82 1.87
N ASN A 125 6.58 -12.91 2.63
CA ASN A 125 5.58 -13.16 3.70
C ASN A 125 4.13 -13.07 3.19
N ALA A 126 3.90 -13.47 1.91
CA ALA A 126 2.58 -13.46 1.33
C ALA A 126 1.68 -14.51 1.99
N SER A 127 0.59 -14.06 2.59
CA SER A 127 -0.36 -14.90 3.32
C SER A 127 -1.78 -14.34 3.27
N VAL A 128 -2.77 -15.22 3.43
CA VAL A 128 -4.16 -14.84 3.68
C VAL A 128 -4.35 -14.78 5.19
N VAL A 129 -4.93 -13.68 5.67
CA VAL A 129 -5.29 -13.50 7.08
C VAL A 129 -6.76 -13.10 7.18
N ARG A 130 -7.39 -13.46 8.28
CA ARG A 130 -8.71 -12.97 8.65
C ARG A 130 -8.54 -11.82 9.64
N ALA A 131 -9.12 -10.68 9.32
CA ALA A 131 -9.10 -9.48 10.16
C ALA A 131 -10.52 -9.13 10.59
N GLY A 132 -10.70 -8.86 11.85
CA GLY A 132 -11.98 -8.57 12.48
C GLY A 132 -11.97 -9.06 13.91
N SER A 133 -13.01 -8.71 14.67
CA SER A 133 -13.19 -9.20 16.02
C SER A 133 -14.60 -9.78 16.18
N ASP A 134 -14.73 -10.77 17.03
CA ASP A 134 -16.02 -11.36 17.42
C ASP A 134 -16.99 -10.33 17.99
N ARG A 135 -16.48 -9.19 18.47
CA ARG A 135 -17.29 -8.07 18.99
C ARG A 135 -18.10 -7.36 17.91
N VAL A 136 -17.66 -7.39 16.65
CA VAL A 136 -18.32 -6.68 15.55
C VAL A 136 -19.03 -7.63 14.59
N GLY A 137 -18.82 -8.95 14.74
CA GLY A 137 -19.42 -9.98 13.90
C GLY A 137 -18.99 -9.94 12.44
N ALA A 138 -18.11 -9.01 12.07
CA ALA A 138 -17.61 -8.86 10.71
C ALA A 138 -16.15 -9.29 10.61
N VAL A 139 -15.87 -10.16 9.66
CA VAL A 139 -14.51 -10.65 9.38
C VAL A 139 -14.17 -10.33 7.93
N ALA A 140 -13.10 -9.57 7.72
CA ALA A 140 -12.55 -9.35 6.40
C ALA A 140 -11.45 -10.37 6.10
N THR A 141 -11.42 -10.87 4.87
CA THR A 141 -10.30 -11.67 4.37
C THR A 141 -9.30 -10.75 3.71
N VAL A 142 -8.04 -10.79 4.14
CA VAL A 142 -6.98 -9.90 3.67
C VAL A 142 -5.81 -10.73 3.15
N VAL A 143 -5.38 -10.48 1.93
CA VAL A 143 -4.08 -10.93 1.45
C VAL A 143 -3.05 -9.88 1.83
N ARG A 144 -2.03 -10.30 2.58
CA ARG A 144 -0.93 -9.42 2.97
C ARG A 144 0.40 -9.91 2.40
N PHE A 145 1.28 -8.99 2.05
CA PHE A 145 2.67 -9.27 1.69
C PHE A 145 3.51 -8.00 1.84
N THR A 146 4.83 -8.14 1.89
CA THR A 146 5.77 -7.02 1.91
C THR A 146 6.52 -6.95 0.58
N ILE A 147 6.81 -5.73 0.10
CA ILE A 147 7.64 -5.51 -1.10
C ILE A 147 9.09 -5.59 -0.68
N ALA A 148 9.89 -6.45 -1.34
CA ALA A 148 11.32 -6.48 -1.06
C ALA A 148 11.95 -5.13 -1.46
N GLY A 149 12.85 -4.64 -0.62
CA GLY A 149 13.75 -3.57 -1.01
C GLY A 149 14.62 -4.06 -2.17
N THR A 150 14.70 -3.30 -3.24
CA THR A 150 15.82 -3.48 -4.17
C THR A 150 17.09 -3.33 -3.35
N ARG A 151 17.90 -4.39 -3.30
CA ARG A 151 19.24 -4.33 -2.75
C ARG A 151 20.01 -3.33 -3.64
N ARG A 152 20.02 -2.03 -3.27
CA ARG A 152 21.05 -1.14 -3.78
C ARG A 152 22.34 -1.75 -3.30
N GLU A 153 23.15 -2.21 -4.24
CA GLU A 153 24.50 -2.69 -3.99
C GLU A 153 25.24 -1.65 -3.15
N ALA A 154 25.54 -2.01 -1.92
CA ALA A 154 26.59 -1.38 -1.14
C ALA A 154 27.93 -1.81 -1.76
N GLY A 155 28.18 -1.31 -2.95
CA GLY A 155 29.34 -1.60 -3.76
C GLY A 155 29.92 -0.32 -4.32
N SER A 156 30.75 0.36 -3.60
CA SER A 156 31.91 1.10 -4.07
C SER A 156 32.39 2.14 -3.04
N GLN A 157 32.91 1.67 -1.93
CA GLN A 157 33.93 2.44 -1.18
C GLN A 157 35.03 1.48 -0.72
N ARG A 158 35.73 0.91 -1.67
CA ARG A 158 37.07 0.34 -1.44
C ARG A 158 37.99 0.88 -2.52
N GLY A 159 38.92 1.71 -2.14
CA GLY A 159 40.08 2.00 -2.98
C GLY A 159 40.40 3.45 -3.20
N ALA A 160 40.75 4.18 -2.15
CA ALA A 160 41.73 5.26 -2.29
C ALA A 160 42.90 4.91 -1.35
N GLY A 161 43.72 3.99 -1.87
CA GLY A 161 44.97 3.60 -1.23
C GLY A 161 45.94 4.77 -1.19
N SER A 162 46.44 5.02 -0.02
CA SER A 162 47.68 5.70 0.31
C SER A 162 48.79 5.38 -0.70
N ARG A 163 49.24 6.35 -1.43
CA ARG A 163 50.62 6.38 -1.95
C ARG A 163 51.37 7.42 -1.19
N ARG A 164 52.12 6.96 -0.20
CA ARG A 164 53.30 7.64 0.30
C ARG A 164 54.41 7.46 -0.75
N THR A 165 54.98 8.51 -1.19
CA THR A 165 56.34 8.65 -1.74
C THR A 165 57.02 9.70 -0.91
N GLY A 166 58.02 9.34 -0.40
CA GLY A 166 59.38 9.29 -0.28
C GLY A 166 60.13 10.49 -0.71
#